data_4590fef32a3a828a924e0b68011ae840
#
_entry.id   4590fef32a3a828a924e0b68011ae840
#
_cell.length_a   1.000
_cell.length_b   1.000
_cell.length_c   1.000
_cell.angle_alpha   90.00
_cell.angle_beta   90.00
_cell.angle_gamma   90.00
#
_symmetry.space_group_name_H-M   'P 1'
#
loop_
_entity.id
_entity.type
_entity.pdbx_description
1 polymer ?
#
loop_
_entity_poly.entity_id
_entity_poly.type
_entity_poly.pdbx_seq_one_letter_code
_entity_poly.pdbx_strand_id
1 'polypeptide(L)'
;MTLNDLLVLPHDQIDYASLDAAVLHELATQNSEPYIATSALAELGARGGPDARAAAVAILAAVPWDRHLVAFAITTLCDVDCGSAIETMERLLGGTHDPKVLGAMVECVLSYPDHFGTGPGHAFTDRLAAKVETVEPDQFTDLDERAAFLARYRST
;
A
#
# COMPACT_ATOMS: atom_id res chain seq x y z
N MET A 1 29.05 5.68 0.93
CA MET A 1 27.95 6.01 1.87
C MET A 1 27.23 4.73 2.23
N THR A 2 27.18 4.41 3.50
CA THR A 2 26.52 3.20 4.02
C THR A 2 25.04 3.46 4.28
N LEU A 3 24.24 2.41 4.48
CA LEU A 3 22.84 2.52 4.89
C LEU A 3 22.72 3.37 6.16
N ASN A 4 23.58 3.14 7.15
CA ASN A 4 23.57 3.91 8.39
C ASN A 4 23.84 5.40 8.18
N ASP A 5 24.72 5.74 7.23
CA ASP A 5 25.00 7.15 6.91
C ASP A 5 23.77 7.82 6.30
N LEU A 6 23.01 7.08 5.47
CA LEU A 6 21.75 7.57 4.89
C LEU A 6 20.65 7.74 5.94
N LEU A 7 20.52 6.81 6.88
CA LEU A 7 19.48 6.84 7.91
C LEU A 7 19.66 7.96 8.94
N VAL A 8 20.85 8.57 9.06
CA VAL A 8 21.06 9.73 9.92
C VAL A 8 20.86 11.07 9.21
N LEU A 9 20.72 11.07 7.89
CA LEU A 9 20.38 12.27 7.12
C LEU A 9 18.92 12.61 7.25
N PRO A 10 18.56 13.91 7.26
CA PRO A 10 17.18 14.31 7.01
C PRO A 10 16.68 13.73 5.68
N HIS A 11 15.45 13.25 5.63
CA HIS A 11 14.91 12.55 4.45
C HIS A 11 14.96 13.42 3.17
N ASP A 12 14.83 14.74 3.31
CA ASP A 12 14.87 15.72 2.23
C ASP A 12 16.29 15.99 1.69
N GLN A 13 17.33 15.51 2.38
CA GLN A 13 18.73 15.62 1.94
C GLN A 13 19.22 14.35 1.24
N ILE A 14 18.40 13.31 1.15
CA ILE A 14 18.75 12.07 0.44
C ILE A 14 18.32 12.21 -1.03
N ASP A 15 19.28 12.09 -1.93
CA ASP A 15 18.99 12.01 -3.37
C ASP A 15 18.66 10.57 -3.78
N TYR A 16 17.40 10.19 -3.57
CA TYR A 16 16.92 8.84 -3.86
C TYR A 16 17.10 8.44 -5.33
N ALA A 17 16.98 9.39 -6.24
CA ALA A 17 17.12 9.13 -7.67
C ALA A 17 18.54 8.67 -8.05
N SER A 18 19.56 9.04 -7.27
CA SER A 18 20.94 8.62 -7.49
C SER A 18 21.31 7.26 -6.90
N LEU A 19 20.44 6.70 -6.04
CA LEU A 19 20.70 5.42 -5.37
C LEU A 19 20.37 4.24 -6.28
N ASP A 20 21.11 3.15 -6.14
CA ASP A 20 20.79 1.93 -6.84
C ASP A 20 19.59 1.19 -6.20
N ALA A 21 19.00 0.25 -6.93
CA ALA A 21 17.80 -0.45 -6.51
C ALA A 21 18.00 -1.26 -5.21
N ALA A 22 19.20 -1.81 -4.98
CA ALA A 22 19.50 -2.58 -3.78
C ALA A 22 19.49 -1.70 -2.53
N VAL A 23 20.10 -0.53 -2.61
CA VAL A 23 20.10 0.47 -1.51
C VAL A 23 18.69 0.99 -1.26
N LEU A 24 17.93 1.30 -2.31
CA LEU A 24 16.54 1.72 -2.19
C LEU A 24 15.69 0.64 -1.52
N HIS A 25 15.89 -0.62 -1.87
CA HIS A 25 15.18 -1.74 -1.23
C HIS A 25 15.51 -1.83 0.27
N GLU A 26 16.77 -1.71 0.65
CA GLU A 26 17.17 -1.69 2.05
C GLU A 26 16.55 -0.51 2.82
N LEU A 27 16.56 0.69 2.24
CA LEU A 27 15.92 1.86 2.84
C LEU A 27 14.41 1.70 2.97
N ALA A 28 13.74 1.13 1.96
CA ALA A 28 12.29 0.91 1.97
C ALA A 28 11.85 -0.12 3.01
N THR A 29 12.68 -1.11 3.30
CA THR A 29 12.35 -2.23 4.20
C THR A 29 12.90 -2.08 5.61
N GLN A 30 13.72 -1.06 5.89
CA GLN A 30 14.15 -0.76 7.25
C GLN A 30 12.95 -0.23 8.09
N ASN A 31 12.83 -0.61 9.34
CA ASN A 31 11.63 -0.37 10.14
C ASN A 31 11.72 0.83 11.08
N SER A 32 12.76 1.67 10.98
CA SER A 32 13.01 2.75 11.96
C SER A 32 12.56 4.13 11.45
N GLU A 33 12.62 4.40 10.14
CA GLU A 33 12.38 5.71 9.56
C GLU A 33 11.32 5.65 8.44
N PRO A 34 10.03 5.81 8.77
CA PRO A 34 8.93 5.65 7.81
C PRO A 34 8.99 6.62 6.62
N TYR A 35 9.45 7.86 6.82
CA TYR A 35 9.55 8.84 5.73
C TYR A 35 10.64 8.44 4.72
N ILE A 36 11.76 7.93 5.21
CA ILE A 36 12.84 7.41 4.34
C ILE A 36 12.33 6.16 3.60
N ALA A 37 11.67 5.25 4.30
CA ALA A 37 11.11 4.05 3.69
C ALA A 37 10.08 4.37 2.60
N THR A 38 9.18 5.31 2.86
CA THR A 38 8.16 5.74 1.89
C THR A 38 8.80 6.38 0.66
N SER A 39 9.80 7.26 0.85
CA SER A 39 10.50 7.93 -0.25
C SER A 39 11.29 6.94 -1.11
N ALA A 40 11.96 5.97 -0.48
CA ALA A 40 12.67 4.91 -1.20
C ALA A 40 11.71 4.02 -2.00
N LEU A 41 10.56 3.65 -1.41
CA LEU A 41 9.53 2.89 -2.11
C LEU A 41 8.92 3.69 -3.26
N ALA A 42 8.70 5.00 -3.08
CA ALA A 42 8.21 5.88 -4.14
C ALA A 42 9.16 5.93 -5.34
N GLU A 43 10.46 6.02 -5.10
CA GLU A 43 11.47 5.98 -6.16
C GLU A 43 11.49 4.63 -6.88
N LEU A 44 11.42 3.52 -6.14
CA LEU A 44 11.31 2.18 -6.75
C LEU A 44 10.04 2.06 -7.58
N GLY A 45 8.91 2.55 -7.08
CA GLY A 45 7.64 2.57 -7.80
C GLY A 45 7.71 3.37 -9.10
N ALA A 46 8.36 4.54 -9.07
CA ALA A 46 8.55 5.37 -10.25
C ALA A 46 9.42 4.69 -11.34
N ARG A 47 10.39 3.89 -10.91
CA ARG A 47 11.19 3.06 -11.84
C ARG A 47 10.41 1.86 -12.38
N GLY A 48 9.42 1.40 -11.64
CA GLY A 48 8.61 0.21 -11.97
C GLY A 48 9.36 -1.11 -11.80
N GLY A 49 8.68 -2.20 -12.17
CA GLY A 49 9.30 -3.50 -12.27
C GLY A 49 9.42 -4.29 -10.97
N PRO A 50 10.29 -5.35 -10.99
CA PRO A 50 10.34 -6.35 -9.91
C PRO A 50 10.89 -5.81 -8.58
N ASP A 51 11.72 -4.77 -8.60
CA ASP A 51 12.29 -4.20 -7.37
C ASP A 51 11.23 -3.48 -6.53
N ALA A 52 10.34 -2.72 -7.16
CA ALA A 52 9.21 -2.09 -6.48
C ALA A 52 8.27 -3.14 -5.88
N ARG A 53 7.98 -4.20 -6.64
CA ARG A 53 7.16 -5.32 -6.17
C ARG A 53 7.79 -6.00 -4.95
N ALA A 54 9.06 -6.34 -5.03
CA ALA A 54 9.78 -7.01 -3.96
C ALA A 54 9.80 -6.18 -2.67
N ALA A 55 10.05 -4.87 -2.76
CA ALA A 55 10.04 -3.97 -1.62
C ALA A 55 8.64 -3.85 -0.99
N ALA A 56 7.60 -3.64 -1.80
CA ALA A 56 6.22 -3.57 -1.31
C ALA A 56 5.78 -4.86 -0.61
N VAL A 57 6.08 -6.02 -1.20
CA VAL A 57 5.78 -7.33 -0.60
C VAL A 57 6.51 -7.49 0.74
N ALA A 58 7.78 -7.12 0.82
CA ALA A 58 8.56 -7.21 2.07
C ALA A 58 8.00 -6.31 3.18
N ILE A 59 7.63 -5.07 2.84
CA ILE A 59 6.99 -4.15 3.79
C ILE A 59 5.68 -4.75 4.31
N LEU A 60 4.82 -5.24 3.43
CA LEU A 60 3.51 -5.78 3.81
C LEU A 60 3.61 -7.11 4.56
N ALA A 61 4.67 -7.89 4.34
CA ALA A 61 4.95 -9.10 5.12
C ALA A 61 5.39 -8.78 6.56
N ALA A 62 6.18 -7.71 6.74
CA ALA A 62 6.63 -7.26 8.06
C ALA A 62 5.53 -6.55 8.86
N VAL A 63 4.52 -6.00 8.18
CA VAL A 63 3.43 -5.20 8.77
C VAL A 63 3.97 -4.13 9.71
N PRO A 64 4.66 -3.09 9.19
CA PRO A 64 5.23 -2.05 10.03
C PRO A 64 4.15 -1.29 10.80
N TRP A 65 4.53 -0.67 11.91
CA TRP A 65 3.60 0.11 12.74
C TRP A 65 3.06 1.37 12.04
N ASP A 66 3.78 1.88 11.04
CA ASP A 66 3.36 3.09 10.32
C ASP A 66 2.29 2.76 9.27
N ARG A 67 1.07 3.19 9.53
CA ARG A 67 -0.08 2.96 8.66
C ARG A 67 0.02 3.63 7.29
N HIS A 68 0.74 4.76 7.19
CA HIS A 68 0.94 5.46 5.92
C HIS A 68 1.87 4.67 5.02
N LEU A 69 2.93 4.08 5.58
CA LEU A 69 3.83 3.20 4.84
C LEU A 69 3.09 1.93 4.37
N VAL A 70 2.27 1.33 5.21
CA VAL A 70 1.44 0.17 4.84
C VAL A 70 0.49 0.53 3.70
N ALA A 71 -0.24 1.63 3.81
CA ALA A 71 -1.16 2.11 2.78
C ALA A 71 -0.43 2.36 1.46
N PHE A 72 0.72 3.03 1.50
CA PHE A 72 1.53 3.32 0.32
C PHE A 72 2.09 2.05 -0.34
N ALA A 73 2.50 1.06 0.47
CA ALA A 73 2.96 -0.23 -0.05
C ALA A 73 1.84 -1.02 -0.74
N ILE A 74 0.60 -0.93 -0.24
CA ILE A 74 -0.58 -1.53 -0.89
C ILE A 74 -0.80 -0.93 -2.26
N THR A 75 -0.86 0.40 -2.37
CA THR A 75 -1.08 1.06 -3.67
C THR A 75 0.07 0.81 -4.64
N THR A 76 1.31 0.84 -4.16
CA THR A 76 2.48 0.51 -4.99
C THR A 76 2.41 -0.92 -5.52
N LEU A 77 2.06 -1.90 -4.68
CA LEU A 77 1.93 -3.29 -5.12
C LEU A 77 0.80 -3.45 -6.14
N CYS A 78 -0.31 -2.77 -5.95
CA CYS A 78 -1.42 -2.76 -6.91
C CYS A 78 -1.00 -2.22 -8.27
N ASP A 79 -0.20 -1.15 -8.30
CA ASP A 79 0.28 -0.53 -9.54
C ASP A 79 1.22 -1.44 -10.33
N VAL A 80 2.05 -2.22 -9.64
CA VAL A 80 3.07 -3.07 -10.29
C VAL A 80 2.63 -4.52 -10.48
N ASP A 81 1.78 -5.05 -9.61
CA ASP A 81 1.27 -6.43 -9.68
C ASP A 81 -0.06 -6.56 -8.91
N CYS A 82 -1.16 -6.18 -9.55
CA CYS A 82 -2.48 -6.19 -8.92
C CYS A 82 -2.93 -7.60 -8.47
N GLY A 83 -2.55 -8.65 -9.19
CA GLY A 83 -2.85 -10.02 -8.80
C GLY A 83 -2.23 -10.41 -7.45
N SER A 84 -0.95 -10.12 -7.25
CA SER A 84 -0.27 -10.32 -5.97
C SER A 84 -0.82 -9.40 -4.87
N ALA A 85 -1.26 -8.20 -5.23
CA ALA A 85 -1.87 -7.26 -4.28
C ALA A 85 -3.16 -7.81 -3.67
N ILE A 86 -4.01 -8.46 -4.46
CA ILE A 86 -5.27 -9.07 -3.98
C ILE A 86 -4.99 -10.08 -2.87
N GLU A 87 -4.07 -11.00 -3.09
CA GLU A 87 -3.69 -12.02 -2.09
C GLU A 87 -3.16 -11.39 -0.80
N THR A 88 -2.31 -10.37 -0.94
CA THR A 88 -1.73 -9.66 0.20
C THR A 88 -2.79 -8.87 0.97
N MET A 89 -3.67 -8.17 0.27
CA MET A 89 -4.77 -7.42 0.89
C MET A 89 -5.76 -8.34 1.62
N GLU A 90 -6.06 -9.51 1.06
CA GLU A 90 -6.87 -10.53 1.73
C GLU A 90 -6.32 -10.89 3.11
N ARG A 91 -5.03 -11.14 3.17
CA ARG A 91 -4.37 -11.50 4.42
C ARG A 91 -4.41 -10.34 5.43
N LEU A 92 -4.18 -9.11 4.96
CA LEU A 92 -4.19 -7.92 5.81
C LEU A 92 -5.60 -7.57 6.30
N LEU A 93 -6.60 -7.76 5.46
CA LEU A 93 -7.99 -7.39 5.74
C LEU A 93 -8.53 -8.07 7.00
N GLY A 94 -8.14 -9.31 7.25
CA GLY A 94 -8.55 -10.05 8.44
C GLY A 94 -8.15 -9.41 9.76
N GLY A 95 -7.02 -8.69 9.78
CA GLY A 95 -6.43 -8.11 10.99
C GLY A 95 -6.47 -6.58 11.08
N THR A 96 -6.99 -5.88 10.06
CA THR A 96 -7.00 -4.41 10.07
C THR A 96 -8.39 -3.82 10.22
N HIS A 97 -8.48 -2.73 11.00
CA HIS A 97 -9.63 -1.82 11.06
C HIS A 97 -9.17 -0.37 10.81
N ASP A 98 -7.91 -0.17 10.46
CA ASP A 98 -7.36 1.17 10.23
C ASP A 98 -7.95 1.79 8.97
N PRO A 99 -8.62 2.96 9.06
CA PRO A 99 -9.26 3.59 7.91
C PRO A 99 -8.28 4.02 6.82
N LYS A 100 -7.03 4.31 7.16
CA LYS A 100 -6.00 4.65 6.17
C LYS A 100 -5.63 3.43 5.31
N VAL A 101 -5.46 2.29 5.95
CA VAL A 101 -5.15 1.01 5.26
C VAL A 101 -6.35 0.54 4.43
N LEU A 102 -7.55 0.59 4.99
CA LEU A 102 -8.78 0.26 4.25
C LEU A 102 -9.01 1.21 3.07
N GLY A 103 -8.72 2.50 3.24
CA GLY A 103 -8.79 3.50 2.17
C GLY A 103 -7.86 3.18 1.00
N ALA A 104 -6.64 2.73 1.26
CA ALA A 104 -5.71 2.28 0.22
C ALA A 104 -6.26 1.05 -0.55
N MET A 105 -6.89 0.12 0.15
CA MET A 105 -7.54 -1.02 -0.50
C MET A 105 -8.72 -0.59 -1.39
N VAL A 106 -9.53 0.37 -0.91
CA VAL A 106 -10.62 0.97 -1.70
C VAL A 106 -10.09 1.63 -2.96
N GLU A 107 -9.03 2.43 -2.84
CA GLU A 107 -8.37 3.08 -3.97
C GLU A 107 -7.91 2.05 -5.02
N CYS A 108 -7.30 0.95 -4.59
CA CYS A 108 -6.88 -0.13 -5.48
C CYS A 108 -8.06 -0.72 -6.27
N VAL A 109 -9.17 -1.01 -5.59
CA VAL A 109 -10.37 -1.57 -6.25
C VAL A 109 -10.94 -0.60 -7.27
N LEU A 110 -11.02 0.67 -6.96
CA LEU A 110 -11.55 1.69 -7.86
C LEU A 110 -10.62 1.96 -9.06
N SER A 111 -9.32 1.88 -8.84
CA SER A 111 -8.32 2.10 -9.91
C SER A 111 -8.17 0.94 -10.88
N TYR A 112 -8.41 -0.29 -10.42
CA TYR A 112 -8.21 -1.52 -11.21
C TYR A 112 -9.46 -2.41 -11.25
N PRO A 113 -10.61 -1.89 -11.69
CA PRO A 113 -11.90 -2.59 -11.57
C PRO A 113 -11.94 -3.94 -12.28
N ASP A 114 -11.15 -4.14 -13.34
CA ASP A 114 -11.11 -5.40 -14.08
C ASP A 114 -10.55 -6.56 -13.25
N HIS A 115 -9.68 -6.28 -12.30
CA HIS A 115 -9.12 -7.29 -11.39
C HIS A 115 -10.09 -7.68 -10.26
N PHE A 116 -11.10 -6.86 -10.00
CA PHE A 116 -12.01 -7.02 -8.87
C PHE A 116 -13.46 -7.37 -9.29
N GLY A 117 -13.69 -7.54 -10.58
CA GLY A 117 -15.04 -7.84 -11.10
C GLY A 117 -15.45 -9.30 -11.01
N THR A 118 -14.50 -10.23 -10.90
CA THR A 118 -14.75 -11.68 -10.89
C THR A 118 -13.74 -12.41 -10.00
N GLY A 119 -14.03 -13.67 -9.65
CA GLY A 119 -13.11 -14.56 -8.96
C GLY A 119 -12.65 -14.06 -7.59
N PRO A 120 -11.36 -14.27 -7.23
CA PRO A 120 -10.81 -13.85 -5.94
C PRO A 120 -10.93 -12.35 -5.67
N GLY A 121 -10.81 -11.53 -6.70
CA GLY A 121 -10.97 -10.08 -6.57
C GLY A 121 -12.39 -9.69 -6.17
N HIS A 122 -13.41 -10.33 -6.75
CA HIS A 122 -14.80 -10.08 -6.36
C HIS A 122 -15.08 -10.52 -4.93
N ALA A 123 -14.62 -11.69 -4.53
CA ALA A 123 -14.77 -12.18 -3.15
C ALA A 123 -14.07 -11.24 -2.15
N PHE A 124 -12.92 -10.67 -2.51
CA PHE A 124 -12.23 -9.66 -1.72
C PHE A 124 -13.08 -8.39 -1.56
N THR A 125 -13.66 -7.88 -2.66
CA THR A 125 -14.47 -6.65 -2.60
C THR A 125 -15.68 -6.78 -1.68
N ASP A 126 -16.33 -7.94 -1.65
CA ASP A 126 -17.46 -8.19 -0.74
C ASP A 126 -17.01 -8.09 0.73
N ARG A 127 -15.88 -8.68 1.06
CA ARG A 127 -15.33 -8.60 2.43
C ARG A 127 -14.83 -7.21 2.78
N LEU A 128 -14.21 -6.53 1.84
CA LEU A 128 -13.75 -5.15 2.03
C LEU A 128 -14.96 -4.22 2.27
N ALA A 129 -16.02 -4.34 1.48
CA ALA A 129 -17.24 -3.54 1.65
C ALA A 129 -17.83 -3.73 3.04
N ALA A 130 -17.96 -4.97 3.49
CA ALA A 130 -18.46 -5.27 4.84
C ALA A 130 -17.59 -4.62 5.93
N LYS A 131 -16.26 -4.66 5.76
CA LYS A 131 -15.32 -4.05 6.72
C LYS A 131 -15.40 -2.51 6.70
N VAL A 132 -15.45 -1.90 5.53
CA VAL A 132 -15.56 -0.45 5.35
C VAL A 132 -16.86 0.09 5.99
N GLU A 133 -17.96 -0.64 5.91
CA GLU A 133 -19.21 -0.26 6.55
C GLU A 133 -19.14 -0.22 8.08
N THR A 134 -18.22 -0.96 8.69
CA THR A 134 -18.04 -0.95 10.15
C THR A 134 -17.25 0.25 10.67
N VAL A 135 -16.58 1.01 9.79
CA VAL A 135 -15.76 2.17 10.15
C VAL A 135 -16.56 3.45 9.90
N GLU A 136 -16.52 4.37 10.87
CA GLU A 136 -17.19 5.66 10.76
C GLU A 136 -16.71 6.44 9.53
N PRO A 137 -17.63 7.02 8.72
CA PRO A 137 -17.27 7.72 7.48
C PRO A 137 -16.24 8.83 7.66
N ASP A 138 -16.31 9.58 8.74
CA ASP A 138 -15.44 10.71 9.01
C ASP A 138 -13.99 10.32 9.32
N GLN A 139 -13.72 9.04 9.52
CA GLN A 139 -12.38 8.51 9.72
C GLN A 139 -11.65 8.22 8.39
N PHE A 140 -12.36 8.20 7.26
CA PHE A 140 -11.75 8.04 5.95
C PHE A 140 -11.18 9.37 5.44
N THR A 141 -10.00 9.31 4.83
CA THR A 141 -9.36 10.49 4.22
C THR A 141 -10.15 11.01 3.03
N ASP A 142 -10.71 10.08 2.23
CA ASP A 142 -11.50 10.40 1.04
C ASP A 142 -12.91 9.83 1.19
N LEU A 143 -13.86 10.70 1.53
CA LEU A 143 -15.28 10.35 1.68
C LEU A 143 -15.94 10.02 0.34
N ASP A 144 -15.51 10.69 -0.73
CA ASP A 144 -16.09 10.48 -2.06
C ASP A 144 -15.69 9.11 -2.62
N GLU A 145 -14.42 8.71 -2.45
CA GLU A 145 -13.96 7.36 -2.81
C GLU A 145 -14.69 6.29 -2.01
N ARG A 146 -14.85 6.47 -0.70
CA ARG A 146 -15.61 5.54 0.15
C ARG A 146 -17.04 5.39 -0.35
N ALA A 147 -17.72 6.50 -0.63
CA ALA A 147 -19.10 6.50 -1.11
C ALA A 147 -19.21 5.83 -2.49
N ALA A 148 -18.31 6.14 -3.41
CA ALA A 148 -18.26 5.53 -4.75
C ALA A 148 -18.03 4.02 -4.67
N PHE A 149 -17.12 3.58 -3.81
CA PHE A 149 -16.84 2.17 -3.59
C PHE A 149 -18.07 1.43 -3.05
N LEU A 150 -18.68 1.94 -1.99
CA LEU A 150 -19.85 1.30 -1.39
C LEU A 150 -21.06 1.29 -2.34
N ALA A 151 -21.27 2.35 -3.13
CA ALA A 151 -22.33 2.38 -4.13
C ALA A 151 -22.16 1.28 -5.19
N ARG A 152 -20.92 0.93 -5.54
CA ARG A 152 -20.62 -0.06 -6.57
C ARG A 152 -20.55 -1.50 -6.05
N TYR A 153 -20.05 -1.70 -4.85
CA TYR A 153 -19.70 -3.03 -4.32
C TYR A 153 -20.48 -3.45 -3.07
N ARG A 154 -21.37 -2.59 -2.59
CA ARG A 154 -22.21 -2.94 -1.45
C ARG A 154 -23.11 -4.11 -1.83
N SER A 155 -23.04 -5.18 -1.05
CA SER A 155 -23.97 -6.30 -1.20
C SER A 155 -25.39 -5.84 -0.86
N THR A 156 -26.31 -6.02 -1.79
CA THR A 156 -27.73 -5.82 -1.57
C THR A 156 -28.30 -6.97 -0.75
#